data_8468f626970830246d7deeccd61a40e8
#
_entry.id   8468f626970830246d7deeccd61a40e8
#
_cell.length_a   1.000
_cell.length_b   1.000
_cell.length_c   1.000
_cell.angle_alpha   90.00
_cell.angle_beta   90.00
_cell.angle_gamma   90.00
#
_symmetry.space_group_name_H-M   'P 1'
#
loop_
_entity.id
_entity.type
_entity.pdbx_description
1 polymer ?
#
loop_
_entity_poly.entity_id
_entity_poly.type
_entity_poly.pdbx_seq_one_letter_code
_entity_poly.pdbx_strand_id
1 'polypeptide(L)'
;MPKSDSVQKRLQKIRAPRVQMTYDVEIGDAIENKELPFVVGVLGDFGGNPDSEKKRLKDRKFVAIDSHNFDEVLAGVEPVAHFAVPNRIGEAGGTFTVDLHFRSMDDFRPESVVRQVDPLRKLLEARTKLADLRNKLAGNDKLEDLLTEVLNNTDSLASLKPQFPAQED
;
A
#
# COMPACT_ATOMS: atom_id res chain seq x y z
N MET A 1 -23.57 -19.46 -40.64
CA MET A 1 -22.58 -19.46 -39.56
C MET A 1 -23.35 -19.17 -38.29
N PRO A 2 -23.17 -19.88 -37.17
CA PRO A 2 -23.84 -19.55 -35.93
C PRO A 2 -23.37 -18.17 -35.45
N LYS A 3 -24.28 -17.24 -35.26
CA LYS A 3 -23.97 -15.94 -34.67
C LYS A 3 -23.35 -16.19 -33.29
N SER A 4 -22.09 -15.77 -33.07
CA SER A 4 -21.47 -15.89 -31.78
C SER A 4 -22.29 -15.06 -30.77
N ASP A 5 -22.72 -15.70 -29.70
CA ASP A 5 -23.42 -14.96 -28.61
C ASP A 5 -22.55 -13.80 -28.15
N SER A 6 -23.17 -12.61 -27.99
CA SER A 6 -22.52 -11.43 -27.46
C SER A 6 -21.84 -11.75 -26.12
N VAL A 7 -20.70 -11.12 -25.85
CA VAL A 7 -19.94 -11.29 -24.59
C VAL A 7 -20.86 -11.04 -23.39
N GLN A 8 -21.78 -10.09 -23.47
CA GLN A 8 -22.77 -9.80 -22.46
C GLN A 8 -23.72 -10.97 -22.21
N LYS A 9 -24.23 -11.64 -23.27
CA LYS A 9 -25.08 -12.84 -23.13
C LYS A 9 -24.37 -14.00 -22.47
N ARG A 10 -23.06 -14.16 -22.72
CA ARG A 10 -22.25 -15.17 -22.04
C ARG A 10 -22.03 -14.85 -20.56
N LEU A 11 -21.85 -13.58 -20.22
CA LEU A 11 -21.71 -13.12 -18.84
C LEU A 11 -23.00 -13.23 -18.04
N GLN A 12 -24.19 -13.07 -18.68
CA GLN A 12 -25.50 -13.25 -18.02
C GLN A 12 -25.70 -14.66 -17.44
N LYS A 13 -25.04 -15.67 -18.00
CA LYS A 13 -25.07 -17.04 -17.45
C LYS A 13 -24.30 -17.23 -16.15
N ILE A 14 -23.38 -16.32 -15.85
CA ILE A 14 -22.43 -16.44 -14.73
C ILE A 14 -22.67 -15.39 -13.64
N ARG A 15 -23.29 -14.25 -13.97
CA ARG A 15 -23.54 -13.10 -13.07
C ARG A 15 -24.96 -12.61 -13.14
N ALA A 16 -25.37 -11.85 -12.11
CA ALA A 16 -26.63 -11.12 -12.10
C ALA A 16 -26.82 -10.25 -13.35
N PRO A 17 -28.06 -10.04 -13.82
CA PRO A 17 -28.34 -9.30 -15.03
C PRO A 17 -27.74 -7.90 -15.00
N ARG A 18 -27.06 -7.53 -16.05
CA ARG A 18 -26.51 -6.18 -16.25
C ARG A 18 -27.41 -5.39 -17.17
N VAL A 19 -27.35 -4.06 -17.04
CA VAL A 19 -28.01 -3.19 -18.00
C VAL A 19 -27.33 -3.36 -19.35
N GLN A 20 -28.09 -3.77 -20.36
CA GLN A 20 -27.65 -3.89 -21.74
C GLN A 20 -28.28 -2.76 -22.53
N MET A 21 -27.46 -1.93 -23.15
CA MET A 21 -27.92 -0.86 -24.04
C MET A 21 -27.51 -1.20 -25.46
N THR A 22 -28.46 -1.18 -26.37
CA THR A 22 -28.25 -1.35 -27.79
C THR A 22 -28.79 -0.15 -28.53
N TYR A 23 -28.21 0.16 -29.67
CA TYR A 23 -28.70 1.20 -30.56
C TYR A 23 -28.65 0.72 -32.01
N ASP A 24 -29.58 1.19 -32.77
CA ASP A 24 -29.69 0.87 -34.18
C ASP A 24 -28.93 1.94 -34.98
N VAL A 25 -28.02 1.49 -35.84
CA VAL A 25 -27.28 2.33 -36.79
C VAL A 25 -27.85 2.10 -38.16
N GLU A 26 -28.39 3.17 -38.77
CA GLU A 26 -28.88 3.15 -40.14
C GLU A 26 -27.71 3.45 -41.09
N ILE A 27 -27.35 2.49 -41.92
CA ILE A 27 -26.27 2.61 -42.89
C ILE A 27 -26.90 2.36 -44.27
N GLY A 28 -27.34 3.46 -44.90
CA GLY A 28 -28.09 3.37 -46.16
C GLY A 28 -29.43 2.66 -45.96
N ASP A 29 -29.65 1.54 -46.67
CA ASP A 29 -30.92 0.78 -46.54
C ASP A 29 -30.86 -0.35 -45.49
N ALA A 30 -29.78 -0.44 -44.71
CA ALA A 30 -29.62 -1.47 -43.70
C ALA A 30 -29.58 -0.91 -42.27
N ILE A 31 -30.28 -1.56 -41.36
CA ILE A 31 -30.22 -1.28 -39.94
C ILE A 31 -29.34 -2.29 -39.25
N GLU A 32 -28.23 -1.81 -38.65
CA GLU A 32 -27.33 -2.63 -37.85
C GLU A 32 -27.52 -2.32 -36.36
N ASN A 33 -27.90 -3.34 -35.58
CA ASN A 33 -28.01 -3.21 -34.13
C ASN A 33 -26.63 -3.37 -33.47
N LYS A 34 -26.13 -2.30 -32.83
CA LYS A 34 -24.84 -2.28 -32.10
C LYS A 34 -25.07 -2.24 -30.61
N GLU A 35 -24.30 -3.05 -29.89
CA GLU A 35 -24.30 -3.06 -28.43
C GLU A 35 -23.32 -2.00 -27.89
N LEU A 36 -23.82 -1.15 -27.00
CA LEU A 36 -22.99 -0.19 -26.27
C LEU A 36 -22.32 -0.91 -25.10
N PRO A 37 -21.00 -0.99 -25.05
CA PRO A 37 -20.32 -1.54 -23.88
C PRO A 37 -20.53 -0.63 -22.67
N PHE A 38 -20.86 -1.25 -21.53
CA PHE A 38 -20.90 -0.50 -20.26
C PHE A 38 -19.46 -0.21 -19.81
N VAL A 39 -19.06 1.05 -19.88
CA VAL A 39 -17.74 1.53 -19.45
C VAL A 39 -17.95 2.60 -18.40
N VAL A 40 -17.28 2.46 -17.26
CA VAL A 40 -17.25 3.45 -16.19
C VAL A 40 -15.90 4.15 -16.20
N GLY A 41 -15.91 5.47 -16.31
CA GLY A 41 -14.73 6.31 -16.15
C GLY A 41 -14.72 6.95 -14.77
N VAL A 42 -13.57 6.89 -14.09
CA VAL A 42 -13.35 7.54 -12.79
C VAL A 42 -12.31 8.65 -12.98
N LEU A 43 -12.67 9.84 -12.55
CA LEU A 43 -11.80 11.01 -12.58
C LEU A 43 -11.56 11.48 -11.15
N GLY A 44 -10.30 11.67 -10.79
CA GLY A 44 -9.92 12.13 -9.46
C GLY A 44 -8.45 12.53 -9.40
N ASP A 45 -8.08 13.15 -8.29
CA ASP A 45 -6.66 13.39 -7.97
C ASP A 45 -6.17 12.24 -7.09
N PHE A 46 -5.60 11.22 -7.72
CA PHE A 46 -5.09 10.04 -7.04
C PHE A 46 -3.60 10.15 -6.71
N GLY A 47 -2.90 11.17 -7.19
CA GLY A 47 -1.47 11.35 -6.96
C GLY A 47 -1.13 12.06 -5.64
N GLY A 48 -2.09 12.72 -5.01
CA GLY A 48 -1.85 13.48 -3.78
C GLY A 48 -0.85 14.62 -3.98
N ASN A 49 0.27 14.61 -3.25
CA ASN A 49 1.33 15.62 -3.29
C ASN A 49 2.60 15.05 -3.97
N PRO A 50 2.59 14.72 -5.27
CA PRO A 50 3.75 14.18 -5.95
C PRO A 50 4.86 15.21 -6.07
N ASP A 51 6.11 14.76 -5.95
CA ASP A 51 7.29 15.60 -6.18
C ASP A 51 7.52 15.91 -7.66
N SER A 52 6.91 15.13 -8.56
CA SER A 52 7.02 15.29 -10.01
C SER A 52 5.95 16.20 -10.59
N GLU A 53 6.33 16.97 -11.63
CA GLU A 53 5.36 17.80 -12.37
C GLU A 53 4.27 16.91 -13.02
N LYS A 54 3.02 17.16 -12.65
CA LYS A 54 1.86 16.46 -13.24
C LYS A 54 1.73 16.82 -14.72
N LYS A 55 1.54 15.83 -15.58
CA LYS A 55 1.22 16.04 -17.00
C LYS A 55 0.00 16.95 -17.13
N ARG A 56 0.01 17.84 -18.14
CA ARG A 56 -1.14 18.71 -18.43
C ARG A 56 -2.40 17.86 -18.67
N LEU A 57 -3.54 18.36 -18.28
CA LEU A 57 -4.82 17.63 -18.37
C LEU A 57 -5.10 17.14 -19.80
N LYS A 58 -4.76 17.96 -20.82
CA LYS A 58 -4.92 17.62 -22.24
C LYS A 58 -4.05 16.45 -22.70
N ASP A 59 -2.95 16.19 -22.02
CA ASP A 59 -1.97 15.17 -22.38
C ASP A 59 -2.21 13.86 -21.58
N ARG A 60 -3.19 13.86 -20.65
CA ARG A 60 -3.57 12.68 -19.87
C ARG A 60 -4.51 11.79 -20.69
N LYS A 61 -4.29 10.49 -20.60
CA LYS A 61 -5.13 9.47 -21.24
C LYS A 61 -5.79 8.63 -20.17
N PHE A 62 -6.95 8.11 -20.48
CA PHE A 62 -7.58 7.07 -19.66
C PHE A 62 -6.76 5.79 -19.71
N VAL A 63 -6.60 5.16 -18.57
CA VAL A 63 -5.95 3.86 -18.44
C VAL A 63 -7.02 2.84 -18.07
N ALA A 64 -7.07 1.73 -18.79
CA ALA A 64 -7.96 0.63 -18.44
C ALA A 64 -7.38 -0.12 -17.24
N ILE A 65 -8.21 -0.31 -16.21
CA ILE A 65 -7.83 -0.97 -14.96
C ILE A 65 -8.59 -2.28 -14.86
N ASP A 66 -7.87 -3.35 -14.53
CA ASP A 66 -8.41 -4.66 -14.20
C ASP A 66 -7.77 -5.19 -12.90
N SER A 67 -8.17 -6.39 -12.46
CA SER A 67 -7.64 -7.00 -11.24
C SER A 67 -6.18 -7.44 -11.34
N HIS A 68 -5.60 -7.49 -12.53
CA HIS A 68 -4.23 -7.96 -12.75
C HIS A 68 -3.24 -6.81 -12.88
N ASN A 69 -3.67 -5.67 -13.44
CA ASN A 69 -2.79 -4.53 -13.69
C ASN A 69 -2.93 -3.39 -12.67
N PHE A 70 -3.79 -3.57 -11.65
CA PHE A 70 -4.10 -2.51 -10.70
C PHE A 70 -2.85 -1.93 -10.02
N ASP A 71 -1.97 -2.79 -9.52
CA ASP A 71 -0.76 -2.35 -8.81
C ASP A 71 0.23 -1.65 -9.76
N GLU A 72 0.34 -2.09 -11.01
CA GLU A 72 1.17 -1.42 -12.01
C GLU A 72 0.65 -0.02 -12.33
N VAL A 73 -0.68 0.11 -12.45
CA VAL A 73 -1.32 1.42 -12.68
C VAL A 73 -1.16 2.32 -11.46
N LEU A 74 -1.34 1.78 -10.25
CA LEU A 74 -1.15 2.53 -9.02
C LEU A 74 0.31 3.00 -8.88
N ALA A 75 1.27 2.13 -9.13
CA ALA A 75 2.68 2.49 -9.15
C ALA A 75 3.00 3.59 -10.20
N GLY A 76 2.32 3.55 -11.37
CA GLY A 76 2.46 4.58 -12.40
C GLY A 76 1.82 5.93 -12.05
N VAL A 77 0.87 5.97 -11.13
CA VAL A 77 0.27 7.20 -10.58
C VAL A 77 1.18 7.84 -9.54
N GLU A 78 2.03 7.04 -8.87
CA GLU A 78 2.94 7.45 -7.80
C GLU A 78 2.24 8.27 -6.70
N PRO A 79 1.23 7.70 -6.01
CA PRO A 79 0.54 8.42 -4.95
C PRO A 79 1.48 8.74 -3.78
N VAL A 80 1.55 10.02 -3.41
CA VAL A 80 2.37 10.49 -2.28
C VAL A 80 1.50 11.29 -1.33
N ALA A 81 1.66 11.02 -0.04
CA ALA A 81 1.02 11.78 1.02
C ALA A 81 2.09 12.42 1.91
N HIS A 82 2.15 13.75 1.89
CA HIS A 82 3.06 14.55 2.70
C HIS A 82 2.28 15.41 3.68
N PHE A 83 2.46 15.18 4.98
CA PHE A 83 1.74 15.93 6.00
C PHE A 83 2.48 15.90 7.35
N ALA A 84 2.19 16.88 8.20
CA ALA A 84 2.72 16.98 9.56
C ALA A 84 1.71 16.42 10.57
N VAL A 85 2.18 15.59 11.50
CA VAL A 85 1.36 15.03 12.58
C VAL A 85 1.93 15.42 13.95
N PRO A 86 1.08 15.62 14.96
CA PRO A 86 1.55 15.86 16.30
C PRO A 86 2.28 14.62 16.83
N ASN A 87 3.46 14.84 17.40
CA ASN A 87 4.23 13.78 18.04
C ASN A 87 3.56 13.36 19.36
N ARG A 88 3.08 12.13 19.39
CA ARG A 88 2.52 11.49 20.60
C ARG A 88 3.39 10.33 21.07
N ILE A 89 4.60 10.21 20.54
CA ILE A 89 5.57 9.18 20.89
C ILE A 89 6.49 9.78 21.97
N GLY A 90 6.29 9.39 23.22
CA GLY A 90 7.03 9.92 24.35
C GLY A 90 6.53 11.29 24.83
N GLU A 91 7.31 11.92 25.72
CA GLU A 91 6.96 13.18 26.39
C GLU A 91 7.43 14.44 25.65
N ALA A 92 8.20 14.29 24.58
CA ALA A 92 8.89 15.42 23.93
C ALA A 92 7.95 16.39 23.20
N GLY A 93 6.70 15.98 22.90
CA GLY A 93 5.77 16.83 22.16
C GLY A 93 6.27 17.21 20.77
N GLY A 94 5.67 18.25 20.16
CA GLY A 94 6.05 18.73 18.84
C GLY A 94 5.30 18.06 17.68
N THR A 95 5.78 18.28 16.47
CA THR A 95 5.24 17.67 15.24
C THR A 95 6.36 17.03 14.44
N PHE A 96 6.07 15.97 13.73
CA PHE A 96 6.99 15.41 12.74
C PHE A 96 6.28 15.26 11.38
N THR A 97 7.08 15.33 10.33
CA THR A 97 6.63 15.18 8.97
C THR A 97 6.55 13.71 8.61
N VAL A 98 5.49 13.34 7.92
CA VAL A 98 5.26 11.99 7.42
C VAL A 98 5.19 12.04 5.90
N ASP A 99 6.05 11.24 5.26
CA ASP A 99 6.09 11.04 3.82
C ASP A 99 5.74 9.59 3.51
N LEU A 100 4.63 9.40 2.82
CA LEU A 100 4.14 8.07 2.47
C LEU A 100 4.06 7.93 0.95
N HIS A 101 4.63 6.85 0.45
CA HIS A 101 4.59 6.46 -0.95
C HIS A 101 3.81 5.16 -1.10
N PHE A 102 2.92 5.10 -2.07
CA PHE A 102 2.07 3.93 -2.30
C PHE A 102 2.29 3.40 -3.71
N ARG A 103 2.68 2.15 -3.83
CA ARG A 103 2.90 1.45 -5.11
C ARG A 103 1.95 0.30 -5.33
N SER A 104 1.38 -0.23 -4.23
CA SER A 104 0.44 -1.34 -4.24
C SER A 104 -0.62 -1.14 -3.17
N MET A 105 -1.69 -1.92 -3.23
CA MET A 105 -2.71 -1.90 -2.17
C MET A 105 -2.17 -2.37 -0.82
N ASP A 106 -1.11 -3.17 -0.80
CA ASP A 106 -0.48 -3.62 0.43
C ASP A 106 0.25 -2.49 1.18
N ASP A 107 0.64 -1.42 0.49
CA ASP A 107 1.30 -0.26 1.10
C ASP A 107 0.35 0.54 2.00
N PHE A 108 -0.97 0.39 1.82
CA PHE A 108 -1.97 1.00 2.71
C PHE A 108 -2.16 0.24 4.02
N ARG A 109 -1.54 -0.93 4.19
CA ARG A 109 -1.61 -1.66 5.45
C ARG A 109 -0.86 -0.92 6.55
N PRO A 110 -1.38 -0.92 7.78
CA PRO A 110 -0.74 -0.22 8.90
C PRO A 110 0.73 -0.62 9.10
N GLU A 111 1.08 -1.87 8.87
CA GLU A 111 2.46 -2.35 8.99
C GLU A 111 3.38 -1.72 7.94
N SER A 112 2.93 -1.58 6.69
CA SER A 112 3.68 -0.94 5.61
C SER A 112 3.86 0.55 5.89
N VAL A 113 2.81 1.22 6.39
CA VAL A 113 2.88 2.62 6.81
C VAL A 113 3.89 2.82 7.94
N VAL A 114 3.88 1.94 8.95
CA VAL A 114 4.84 2.00 10.07
C VAL A 114 6.28 1.87 9.60
N ARG A 115 6.53 1.06 8.58
CA ARG A 115 7.89 0.88 8.02
C ARG A 115 8.41 2.13 7.30
N GLN A 116 7.54 2.97 6.77
CA GLN A 116 7.90 4.20 6.08
C GLN A 116 8.16 5.37 7.05
N VAL A 117 7.65 5.30 8.27
CA VAL A 117 7.79 6.36 9.29
C VAL A 117 8.89 6.01 10.26
N ASP A 118 10.03 6.70 10.20
CA ASP A 118 11.25 6.38 10.96
C ASP A 118 11.06 6.14 12.46
N PRO A 119 10.38 7.01 13.23
CA PRO A 119 10.18 6.76 14.65
C PRO A 119 9.39 5.48 14.93
N LEU A 120 8.37 5.18 14.10
CA LEU A 120 7.55 3.99 14.24
C LEU A 120 8.31 2.73 13.78
N ARG A 121 9.13 2.84 12.73
CA ARG A 121 9.98 1.74 12.25
C ARG A 121 10.95 1.29 13.35
N LYS A 122 11.63 2.23 14.01
CA LYS A 122 12.55 1.93 15.14
C LYS A 122 11.84 1.20 16.27
N LEU A 123 10.60 1.60 16.60
CA LEU A 123 9.79 0.91 17.61
C LEU A 123 9.37 -0.50 17.18
N LEU A 124 8.98 -0.66 15.91
CA LEU A 124 8.63 -1.97 15.36
C LEU A 124 9.82 -2.93 15.37
N GLU A 125 11.01 -2.45 14.98
CA GLU A 125 12.26 -3.22 15.02
C GLU A 125 12.63 -3.63 16.45
N ALA A 126 12.53 -2.71 17.40
CA ALA A 126 12.77 -3.00 18.81
C ALA A 126 11.81 -4.08 19.32
N ARG A 127 10.53 -3.96 19.00
CA ARG A 127 9.50 -4.97 19.34
C ARG A 127 9.83 -6.34 18.74
N THR A 128 10.24 -6.37 17.48
CA THR A 128 10.60 -7.63 16.80
C THR A 128 11.83 -8.26 17.46
N LYS A 129 12.88 -7.47 17.73
CA LYS A 129 14.09 -7.94 18.41
C LYS A 129 13.76 -8.51 19.82
N LEU A 130 12.88 -7.84 20.56
CA LEU A 130 12.44 -8.33 21.87
C LEU A 130 11.62 -9.63 21.77
N ALA A 131 10.76 -9.75 20.76
CA ALA A 131 10.00 -10.97 20.52
C ALA A 131 10.92 -12.15 20.15
N ASP A 132 11.92 -11.89 19.30
CA ASP A 132 12.93 -12.90 18.93
C ASP A 132 13.78 -13.31 20.13
N LEU A 133 14.20 -12.35 20.96
CA LEU A 133 14.92 -12.62 22.19
C LEU A 133 14.08 -13.51 23.13
N ARG A 134 12.82 -13.15 23.35
CA ARG A 134 11.89 -13.94 24.16
C ARG A 134 11.76 -15.38 23.64
N ASN A 135 11.64 -15.54 22.32
CA ASN A 135 11.52 -16.86 21.71
C ASN A 135 12.80 -17.68 21.85
N LYS A 136 13.99 -17.03 21.79
CA LYS A 136 15.27 -17.70 22.03
C LYS A 136 15.51 -18.08 23.49
N LEU A 137 14.96 -17.31 24.43
CA LEU A 137 15.01 -17.62 25.86
C LEU A 137 14.14 -18.82 26.22
N ALA A 138 12.97 -18.97 25.61
CA ALA A 138 11.97 -19.98 25.94
C ALA A 138 12.44 -21.44 25.78
N GLY A 139 13.70 -21.69 25.50
CA GLY A 139 14.27 -23.05 25.39
C GLY A 139 15.73 -23.10 25.78
N ASN A 140 16.26 -22.07 26.47
CA ASN A 140 17.68 -22.00 26.81
C ASN A 140 17.91 -21.38 28.21
N ASP A 141 17.85 -22.23 29.23
CA ASP A 141 18.01 -21.86 30.65
C ASP A 141 19.35 -21.12 30.90
N LYS A 142 20.42 -21.52 30.21
CA LYS A 142 21.72 -20.86 30.34
C LYS A 142 21.71 -19.41 29.83
N LEU A 143 20.91 -19.13 28.77
CA LEU A 143 20.78 -17.79 28.22
C LEU A 143 19.92 -16.92 29.15
N GLU A 144 18.94 -17.52 29.81
CA GLU A 144 18.08 -16.85 30.80
C GLU A 144 18.92 -16.43 32.03
N ASP A 145 19.76 -17.35 32.55
CA ASP A 145 20.65 -17.07 33.67
C ASP A 145 21.64 -15.93 33.34
N LEU A 146 22.29 -15.99 32.18
CA LEU A 146 23.22 -14.96 31.72
C LEU A 146 22.55 -13.59 31.55
N LEU A 147 21.35 -13.55 30.99
CA LEU A 147 20.60 -12.29 30.84
C LEU A 147 20.16 -11.72 32.19
N THR A 148 19.77 -12.59 33.11
CA THR A 148 19.40 -12.21 34.46
C THR A 148 20.60 -11.62 35.21
N GLU A 149 21.79 -12.24 35.06
CA GLU A 149 23.05 -11.74 35.64
C GLU A 149 23.42 -10.37 35.05
N VAL A 150 23.34 -10.19 33.71
CA VAL A 150 23.64 -8.91 33.03
C VAL A 150 22.64 -7.84 33.43
N LEU A 151 21.34 -8.14 33.55
CA LEU A 151 20.32 -7.17 33.95
C LEU A 151 20.46 -6.73 35.41
N ASN A 152 20.92 -7.63 36.29
CA ASN A 152 21.14 -7.33 37.72
C ASN A 152 22.47 -6.58 37.95
N ASN A 153 23.40 -6.64 37.00
CA ASN A 153 24.69 -5.97 37.10
C ASN A 153 24.72 -4.71 36.24
N THR A 154 24.49 -3.56 36.88
CA THR A 154 24.46 -2.21 36.24
C THR A 154 25.79 -1.86 35.57
N ASP A 155 26.92 -2.35 36.11
CA ASP A 155 28.25 -2.09 35.55
C ASP A 155 28.48 -2.85 34.26
N SER A 156 27.95 -4.09 34.18
CA SER A 156 27.97 -4.90 32.95
C SER A 156 27.13 -4.26 31.85
N LEU A 157 25.95 -3.73 32.18
CA LEU A 157 25.12 -2.97 31.24
C LEU A 157 25.83 -1.70 30.72
N ALA A 158 26.53 -0.98 31.60
CA ALA A 158 27.30 0.20 31.21
C ALA A 158 28.47 -0.13 30.29
N SER A 159 29.11 -1.29 30.49
CA SER A 159 30.22 -1.75 29.65
C SER A 159 29.80 -2.30 28.28
N LEU A 160 28.57 -2.79 28.16
CA LEU A 160 28.00 -3.24 26.88
C LEU A 160 27.53 -2.09 25.99
N LYS A 161 27.12 -0.97 26.57
CA LYS A 161 26.65 0.22 25.86
C LYS A 161 27.59 0.74 24.75
N PRO A 162 28.92 0.85 24.96
CA PRO A 162 29.85 1.29 23.93
C PRO A 162 30.14 0.21 22.87
N GLN A 163 29.87 -1.07 23.13
CA GLN A 163 30.08 -2.16 22.16
C GLN A 163 28.94 -2.24 21.13
N PHE A 164 27.82 -1.66 21.42
CA PHE A 164 26.67 -1.53 20.52
C PHE A 164 26.30 -0.05 20.39
N PRO A 165 27.10 0.76 19.68
CA PRO A 165 26.72 2.13 19.40
C PRO A 165 25.39 2.09 18.69
N ALA A 166 24.45 2.93 19.13
CA ALA A 166 23.23 3.16 18.39
C ALA A 166 23.68 3.56 16.97
N GLN A 167 23.29 2.79 15.95
CA GLN A 167 23.44 3.21 14.58
C GLN A 167 22.64 4.50 14.43
N GLU A 168 23.33 5.62 14.45
CA GLU A 168 22.83 6.90 13.98
C GLU A 168 22.86 6.82 12.46
N ASP A 169 21.70 6.60 11.85
CA ASP A 169 21.41 6.85 10.43
C ASP A 169 20.70 8.19 10.29
#